data_0e4a1dfd3c212597efa4fda7f6dd3138
#
_entry.id   0e4a1dfd3c212597efa4fda7f6dd3138
#
_cell.length_a   1.000
_cell.length_b   1.000
_cell.length_c   1.000
_cell.angle_alpha   90.00
_cell.angle_beta   90.00
_cell.angle_gamma   90.00
#
_symmetry.space_group_name_H-M   'P 1'
#
loop_
_entity.id
_entity.type
_entity.pdbx_description
1 polymer ?
#
loop_
_entity_poly.entity_id
_entity_poly.type
_entity_poly.pdbx_seq_one_letter_code
_entity_poly.pdbx_strand_id
1 'polypeptide(L)'
;MEKLLLVDMDKCTGCKQCTLACSLTKEDLFDPKRGRIKILKKEDIALGIQLVCEQCETYPCVASCPDGALSRDEATGIITVDEKLCTSQGACVDACIYHAIQLHPETKQPMFCDLCSGEPYCVKHCVPGALLWVDKSDEMIKDKKKLRSARMNMYRDLKKEAA
;
A
#
# COMPACT_ATOMS: atom_id res chain seq x y z
N MET A 1 11.55 -10.34 -15.84
CA MET A 1 10.08 -10.54 -15.91
C MET A 1 9.46 -9.57 -14.93
N GLU A 2 8.50 -8.78 -15.36
CA GLU A 2 7.77 -7.88 -14.48
C GLU A 2 6.83 -8.71 -13.59
N LYS A 3 6.81 -8.39 -12.32
CA LYS A 3 5.90 -8.99 -11.34
C LYS A 3 4.96 -7.94 -10.77
N LEU A 4 3.86 -8.40 -10.20
CA LEU A 4 2.90 -7.53 -9.52
C LEU A 4 2.45 -8.10 -8.18
N LEU A 5 2.11 -7.20 -7.28
CA LEU A 5 1.52 -7.54 -5.99
C LEU A 5 0.01 -7.68 -6.15
N LEU A 6 -0.52 -8.87 -5.88
CA LEU A 6 -1.94 -9.13 -5.72
C LEU A 6 -2.31 -9.10 -4.24
N VAL A 7 -3.49 -8.57 -3.96
CA VAL A 7 -4.02 -8.44 -2.60
C VAL A 7 -5.42 -9.02 -2.56
N ASP A 8 -5.54 -10.21 -1.99
CA ASP A 8 -6.79 -10.96 -1.81
C ASP A 8 -7.27 -10.76 -0.36
N MET A 9 -8.23 -9.86 -0.17
CA MET A 9 -8.73 -9.57 1.17
C MET A 9 -9.54 -10.73 1.77
N ASP A 10 -10.13 -11.59 0.96
CA ASP A 10 -10.97 -12.70 1.44
C ASP A 10 -10.16 -13.73 2.24
N LYS A 11 -8.84 -13.78 1.99
CA LYS A 11 -7.90 -14.61 2.75
C LYS A 11 -7.29 -13.89 3.96
N CYS A 12 -7.52 -12.59 4.11
CA CYS A 12 -6.85 -11.80 5.14
C CYS A 12 -7.53 -11.92 6.50
N THR A 13 -6.80 -12.43 7.49
CA THR A 13 -7.25 -12.53 8.88
C THR A 13 -6.98 -11.28 9.72
N GLY A 14 -6.38 -10.24 9.14
CA GLY A 14 -6.01 -9.03 9.87
C GLY A 14 -4.86 -9.20 10.87
N CYS A 15 -4.03 -10.23 10.75
CA CYS A 15 -2.96 -10.56 11.70
C CYS A 15 -1.81 -9.53 11.77
N LYS A 16 -1.73 -8.60 10.81
CA LYS A 16 -0.73 -7.52 10.71
C LYS A 16 0.73 -7.96 10.54
N GLN A 17 1.02 -9.24 10.33
CA GLN A 17 2.38 -9.73 10.10
C GLN A 17 3.06 -9.04 8.90
N CYS A 18 2.32 -8.78 7.83
CA CYS A 18 2.80 -8.04 6.66
C CYS A 18 3.26 -6.61 7.00
N THR A 19 2.55 -5.93 7.90
CA THR A 19 2.89 -4.57 8.34
C THR A 19 4.17 -4.59 9.19
N LEU A 20 4.28 -5.54 10.11
CA LEU A 20 5.48 -5.72 10.95
C LEU A 20 6.70 -6.11 10.13
N ALA A 21 6.56 -7.06 9.19
CA ALA A 21 7.63 -7.43 8.28
C ALA A 21 8.09 -6.23 7.41
N CYS A 22 7.14 -5.40 6.96
CA CYS A 22 7.44 -4.19 6.20
C CYS A 22 8.23 -3.17 7.03
N SER A 23 7.80 -2.88 8.27
CA SER A 23 8.49 -1.93 9.14
C SER A 23 9.89 -2.41 9.52
N LEU A 24 10.04 -3.70 9.85
CA LEU A 24 11.34 -4.28 10.14
C LEU A 24 12.31 -4.16 8.96
N THR A 25 11.84 -4.50 7.74
CA THR A 25 12.68 -4.45 6.55
C THR A 25 13.08 -3.03 6.15
N LYS A 26 12.24 -2.04 6.45
CA LYS A 26 12.47 -0.65 6.01
C LYS A 26 13.15 0.21 7.05
N GLU A 27 13.02 -0.10 8.32
CA GLU A 27 13.45 0.78 9.41
C GLU A 27 14.02 0.04 10.63
N ASP A 28 14.30 -1.26 10.51
CA ASP A 28 14.81 -2.12 11.59
C ASP A 28 13.98 -2.07 12.90
N LEU A 29 12.68 -1.79 12.77
CA LEU A 29 11.76 -1.65 13.90
C LEU A 29 10.46 -2.42 13.68
N PHE A 30 9.97 -3.06 14.75
CA PHE A 30 8.64 -3.66 14.78
C PHE A 30 7.58 -2.61 15.18
N ASP A 31 7.25 -1.71 14.26
CA ASP A 31 6.22 -0.69 14.47
C ASP A 31 5.23 -0.68 13.29
N PRO A 32 3.96 -1.08 13.50
CA PRO A 32 2.95 -1.07 12.45
C PRO A 32 2.70 0.31 11.83
N LYS A 33 3.02 1.40 12.53
CA LYS A 33 2.86 2.77 12.02
C LYS A 33 3.92 3.15 10.98
N ARG A 34 5.01 2.38 10.91
CA ARG A 34 6.12 2.57 9.98
C ARG A 34 6.07 1.64 8.76
N GLY A 35 5.09 0.74 8.72
CA GLY A 35 4.88 -0.12 7.54
C GLY A 35 4.28 0.64 6.37
N ARG A 36 4.72 0.33 5.12
CA ARG A 36 4.14 0.87 3.88
C ARG A 36 2.88 0.12 3.44
N ILE A 37 2.42 -0.83 4.23
CA ILE A 37 1.14 -1.51 4.12
C ILE A 37 0.39 -1.35 5.44
N LYS A 38 -0.86 -0.93 5.37
CA LYS A 38 -1.75 -0.76 6.52
C LYS A 38 -2.86 -1.78 6.48
N ILE A 39 -3.22 -2.32 7.64
CA ILE A 39 -4.36 -3.21 7.80
C ILE A 39 -5.43 -2.49 8.62
N LEU A 40 -6.60 -2.31 8.02
CA LEU A 40 -7.83 -1.98 8.75
C LEU A 40 -8.54 -3.29 9.05
N LYS A 41 -8.83 -3.54 10.32
CA LYS A 41 -9.46 -4.77 10.76
C LYS A 41 -10.90 -4.52 11.15
N LYS A 42 -11.80 -5.36 10.67
CA LYS A 42 -13.17 -5.48 11.16
C LYS A 42 -13.20 -6.66 12.11
N GLU A 43 -13.24 -6.38 13.41
CA GLU A 43 -13.00 -7.38 14.47
C GLU A 43 -14.13 -8.43 14.54
N ASP A 44 -15.38 -8.03 14.32
CA ASP A 44 -16.56 -8.87 14.39
C ASP A 44 -16.58 -10.04 13.38
N ILE A 45 -15.92 -9.84 12.23
CA ILE A 45 -15.83 -10.87 11.18
C ILE A 45 -14.39 -11.30 10.88
N ALA A 46 -13.43 -10.90 11.72
CA ALA A 46 -12.00 -11.18 11.56
C ALA A 46 -11.42 -10.85 10.16
N LEU A 47 -12.01 -9.88 9.46
CA LEU A 47 -11.59 -9.46 8.13
C LEU A 47 -10.55 -8.34 8.21
N GLY A 48 -9.49 -8.45 7.44
CA GLY A 48 -8.49 -7.40 7.27
C GLY A 48 -8.52 -6.77 5.89
N ILE A 49 -8.63 -5.43 5.82
CA ILE A 49 -8.53 -4.68 4.57
C ILE A 49 -7.11 -4.13 4.45
N GLN A 50 -6.39 -4.58 3.45
CA GLN A 50 -5.02 -4.14 3.17
C GLN A 50 -5.05 -2.87 2.33
N LEU A 51 -4.45 -1.80 2.85
CA LEU A 51 -4.18 -0.57 2.11
C LEU A 51 -2.69 -0.50 1.81
N VAL A 52 -2.35 -0.65 0.55
CA VAL A 52 -0.97 -0.64 0.02
C VAL A 52 -0.94 0.06 -1.33
N CYS A 53 0.18 0.66 -1.69
CA CYS A 53 0.33 1.35 -2.97
C CYS A 53 0.05 0.41 -4.14
N GLU A 54 -0.81 0.83 -5.05
CA GLU A 54 -1.24 0.07 -6.22
C GLU A 54 -0.34 0.30 -7.45
N GLN A 55 0.68 1.15 -7.34
CA GLN A 55 1.54 1.59 -8.46
C GLN A 55 0.69 2.01 -9.68
N CYS A 56 -0.32 2.86 -9.43
CA CYS A 56 -1.30 3.24 -10.43
C CYS A 56 -0.69 4.03 -11.60
N GLU A 57 -1.28 3.87 -12.78
CA GLU A 57 -0.83 4.53 -14.00
C GLU A 57 -1.08 6.05 -14.00
N THR A 58 -2.12 6.48 -13.30
CA THR A 58 -2.53 7.91 -13.23
C THR A 58 -1.82 8.70 -12.14
N TYR A 59 -1.13 8.03 -11.21
CA TYR A 59 -0.35 8.57 -10.09
C TYR A 59 -0.80 9.94 -9.54
N PRO A 60 -2.05 10.08 -9.08
CA PRO A 60 -2.60 11.36 -8.62
C PRO A 60 -1.82 11.97 -7.45
N CYS A 61 -1.14 11.17 -6.65
CA CYS A 61 -0.27 11.63 -5.58
C CYS A 61 0.90 12.48 -6.08
N VAL A 62 1.49 12.14 -7.23
CA VAL A 62 2.57 12.93 -7.84
C VAL A 62 2.03 14.25 -8.35
N ALA A 63 0.91 14.20 -9.08
CA ALA A 63 0.26 15.39 -9.66
C ALA A 63 -0.23 16.38 -8.59
N SER A 64 -0.56 15.90 -7.39
CA SER A 64 -1.05 16.73 -6.28
C SER A 64 0.06 17.35 -5.43
N CYS A 65 1.31 16.95 -5.63
CA CYS A 65 2.42 17.43 -4.78
C CYS A 65 2.77 18.88 -5.14
N PRO A 66 2.53 19.86 -4.23
CA PRO A 66 2.79 21.26 -4.53
C PRO A 66 4.28 21.58 -4.62
N ASP A 67 5.10 20.78 -3.93
CA ASP A 67 6.55 20.96 -3.88
C ASP A 67 7.29 20.26 -5.01
N GLY A 68 6.59 19.44 -5.84
CA GLY A 68 7.22 18.59 -6.84
C GLY A 68 8.17 17.54 -6.26
N ALA A 69 8.02 17.21 -4.97
CA ALA A 69 8.90 16.28 -4.26
C ALA A 69 8.68 14.81 -4.61
N LEU A 70 7.63 14.50 -5.38
CA LEU A 70 7.29 13.13 -5.76
C LEU A 70 7.59 12.88 -7.23
N SER A 71 8.26 11.78 -7.51
CA SER A 71 8.47 11.29 -8.87
C SER A 71 8.04 9.84 -9.00
N ARG A 72 7.72 9.42 -10.23
CA ARG A 72 7.37 8.06 -10.55
C ARG A 72 8.40 7.47 -11.51
N ASP A 73 8.89 6.31 -11.17
CA ASP A 73 9.66 5.50 -12.10
C ASP A 73 8.73 4.87 -13.15
N GLU A 74 8.92 5.17 -14.41
CA GLU A 74 8.01 4.77 -15.48
C GLU A 74 8.06 3.25 -15.77
N ALA A 75 9.19 2.60 -15.50
CA ALA A 75 9.35 1.17 -15.73
C ALA A 75 8.69 0.33 -14.63
N THR A 76 8.81 0.76 -13.38
CA THR A 76 8.33 0.00 -12.21
C THR A 76 7.01 0.51 -11.64
N GLY A 77 6.67 1.76 -11.92
CA GLY A 77 5.52 2.46 -11.31
C GLY A 77 5.78 2.86 -9.85
N ILE A 78 6.99 2.68 -9.33
CA ILE A 78 7.34 3.02 -7.97
C ILE A 78 7.42 4.54 -7.82
N ILE A 79 6.83 5.03 -6.72
CA ILE A 79 6.89 6.44 -6.34
C ILE A 79 8.05 6.65 -5.40
N THR A 80 8.89 7.63 -5.71
CA THR A 80 10.00 8.07 -4.86
C THR A 80 9.74 9.47 -4.32
N VAL A 81 10.32 9.75 -3.17
CA VAL A 81 10.19 11.04 -2.46
C VAL A 81 11.57 11.69 -2.41
N ASP A 82 11.66 12.93 -2.87
CA ASP A 82 12.80 13.78 -2.55
C ASP A 82 12.56 14.41 -1.16
N GLU A 83 13.26 13.86 -0.17
CA GLU A 83 13.12 14.27 1.23
C GLU A 83 13.48 15.74 1.48
N LYS A 84 14.34 16.32 0.63
CA LYS A 84 14.77 17.72 0.76
C LYS A 84 13.73 18.71 0.25
N LEU A 85 12.94 18.29 -0.74
CA LEU A 85 11.85 19.10 -1.31
C LEU A 85 10.54 18.93 -0.54
N CYS A 86 10.33 17.77 0.12
CA CYS A 86 9.07 17.45 0.77
C CYS A 86 8.86 18.29 2.03
N THR A 87 7.86 19.16 2.00
CA THR A 87 7.43 19.99 3.17
C THR A 87 6.34 19.31 4.01
N SER A 88 6.05 18.04 3.78
CA SER A 88 5.11 17.22 4.58
C SER A 88 3.66 17.76 4.62
N GLN A 89 3.19 18.44 3.58
CA GLN A 89 1.84 19.02 3.51
C GLN A 89 0.70 18.01 3.44
N GLY A 90 1.00 16.73 3.10
CA GLY A 90 0.00 15.67 3.09
C GLY A 90 -0.92 15.63 1.87
N ALA A 91 -0.82 16.55 0.90
CA ALA A 91 -1.67 16.58 -0.29
C ALA A 91 -1.69 15.26 -1.06
N CYS A 92 -0.57 14.53 -1.09
CA CYS A 92 -0.47 13.21 -1.70
C CYS A 92 -1.32 12.15 -0.96
N VAL A 93 -1.51 12.28 0.35
CA VAL A 93 -2.36 11.38 1.15
C VAL A 93 -3.81 11.55 0.75
N ASP A 94 -4.27 12.80 0.66
CA ASP A 94 -5.65 13.14 0.29
C ASP A 94 -5.97 12.76 -1.17
N ALA A 95 -4.98 12.93 -2.05
CA ALA A 95 -5.11 12.56 -3.46
C ALA A 95 -5.11 11.05 -3.72
N CYS A 96 -4.69 10.23 -2.74
CA CYS A 96 -4.60 8.80 -2.93
C CYS A 96 -5.98 8.12 -2.91
N ILE A 97 -6.50 7.78 -4.07
CA ILE A 97 -7.81 7.11 -4.22
C ILE A 97 -7.89 5.72 -3.58
N TYR A 98 -6.74 5.13 -3.20
CA TYR A 98 -6.64 3.84 -2.53
C TYR A 98 -6.32 3.98 -1.04
N HIS A 99 -6.18 5.19 -0.51
CA HIS A 99 -5.84 5.48 0.89
C HIS A 99 -4.60 4.71 1.39
N ALA A 100 -3.67 4.48 0.49
CA ALA A 100 -2.50 3.63 0.73
C ALA A 100 -1.32 4.39 1.34
N ILE A 101 -1.30 5.72 1.22
CA ILE A 101 -0.19 6.54 1.69
C ILE A 101 -0.37 6.82 3.18
N GLN A 102 0.68 6.61 3.93
CA GLN A 102 0.76 6.97 5.34
C GLN A 102 1.90 7.98 5.54
N LEU A 103 1.75 8.86 6.52
CA LEU A 103 2.84 9.73 6.93
C LEU A 103 3.69 9.03 7.99
N HIS A 104 4.99 9.14 7.86
CA HIS A 104 5.92 8.63 8.85
C HIS A 104 5.64 9.30 10.21
N PRO A 105 5.61 8.55 11.32
CA PRO A 105 5.17 9.07 12.61
C PRO A 105 6.04 10.21 13.15
N GLU A 106 7.33 10.23 12.81
CA GLU A 106 8.28 11.26 13.24
C GLU A 106 8.49 12.33 12.18
N THR A 107 8.99 11.96 11.00
CA THR A 107 9.35 12.93 9.93
C THR A 107 8.14 13.55 9.24
N LYS A 108 6.95 12.94 9.36
CA LYS A 108 5.73 13.33 8.66
C LYS A 108 5.80 13.22 7.13
N GLN A 109 6.88 12.69 6.61
CA GLN A 109 7.03 12.45 5.17
C GLN A 109 6.16 11.27 4.71
N PRO A 110 5.67 11.27 3.46
CA PRO A 110 4.83 10.21 2.95
C PRO A 110 5.64 8.92 2.71
N MET A 111 5.07 7.80 3.12
CA MET A 111 5.67 6.48 2.93
C MET A 111 4.99 5.75 1.78
N PHE A 112 5.77 5.35 0.77
CA PHE A 112 5.30 4.58 -0.37
C PHE A 112 5.85 3.16 -0.38
N CYS A 113 5.07 2.22 -0.92
CA CYS A 113 5.53 0.86 -1.17
C CYS A 113 6.42 0.84 -2.42
N ASP A 114 7.67 0.42 -2.26
CA ASP A 114 8.68 0.28 -3.30
C ASP A 114 8.84 -1.17 -3.79
N LEU A 115 7.90 -2.05 -3.44
CA LEU A 115 7.92 -3.48 -3.77
C LEU A 115 9.19 -4.22 -3.29
N CYS A 116 9.95 -3.62 -2.37
CA CYS A 116 11.20 -4.14 -1.82
C CYS A 116 12.19 -4.59 -2.91
N SER A 117 12.33 -3.80 -3.98
CA SER A 117 13.20 -4.10 -5.13
C SER A 117 12.94 -5.48 -5.77
N GLY A 118 11.68 -5.94 -5.74
CA GLY A 118 11.26 -7.21 -6.33
C GLY A 118 11.21 -8.39 -5.36
N GLU A 119 11.52 -8.18 -4.08
CA GLU A 119 11.45 -9.20 -3.04
C GLU A 119 10.54 -8.81 -1.87
N PRO A 120 9.23 -8.72 -2.06
CA PRO A 120 8.31 -8.19 -1.06
C PRO A 120 8.24 -9.06 0.20
N TYR A 121 8.85 -8.60 1.29
CA TYR A 121 8.87 -9.32 2.58
C TYR A 121 7.47 -9.50 3.16
N CYS A 122 6.56 -8.57 2.93
CA CYS A 122 5.16 -8.71 3.35
C CYS A 122 4.48 -9.95 2.75
N VAL A 123 4.85 -10.36 1.52
CA VAL A 123 4.37 -11.59 0.87
C VAL A 123 4.99 -12.81 1.55
N LYS A 124 6.32 -12.80 1.76
CA LYS A 124 7.04 -13.92 2.40
C LYS A 124 6.48 -14.25 3.81
N HIS A 125 5.94 -13.25 4.50
CA HIS A 125 5.38 -13.39 5.84
C HIS A 125 3.85 -13.42 5.90
N CYS A 126 3.17 -13.50 4.75
CA CYS A 126 1.71 -13.61 4.70
C CYS A 126 1.26 -15.06 4.84
N VAL A 127 1.12 -15.57 6.07
CA VAL A 127 0.73 -16.96 6.33
C VAL A 127 -0.60 -17.34 5.67
N PRO A 128 -1.68 -16.52 5.73
CA PRO A 128 -2.94 -16.88 5.07
C PRO A 128 -2.90 -16.77 3.53
N GLY A 129 -1.79 -16.31 2.94
CA GLY A 129 -1.66 -16.17 1.49
C GLY A 129 -2.54 -15.08 0.87
N ALA A 130 -2.86 -14.05 1.64
CA ALA A 130 -3.63 -12.90 1.17
C ALA A 130 -2.81 -11.93 0.30
N LEU A 131 -1.48 -12.01 0.36
CA LEU A 131 -0.56 -11.26 -0.47
C LEU A 131 0.19 -12.23 -1.38
N LEU A 132 0.16 -11.96 -2.69
CA LEU A 132 0.80 -12.82 -3.69
C LEU A 132 1.71 -11.98 -4.57
N TRP A 133 2.87 -12.54 -4.92
CA TRP A 133 3.85 -11.95 -5.83
C TRP A 133 3.90 -12.79 -7.10
N VAL A 134 3.24 -12.32 -8.16
CA VAL A 134 2.98 -13.11 -9.37
C VAL A 134 3.58 -12.45 -10.60
N ASP A 135 3.86 -13.26 -11.63
CA ASP A 135 4.31 -12.75 -12.91
C ASP A 135 3.18 -11.96 -13.58
N LYS A 136 3.53 -10.82 -14.17
CA LYS A 136 2.58 -9.92 -14.80
C LYS A 136 2.05 -10.55 -16.09
N SER A 137 0.75 -10.75 -16.16
CA SER A 137 0.01 -11.16 -17.35
C SER A 137 -1.30 -10.38 -17.44
N ASP A 138 -1.95 -10.39 -18.59
CA ASP A 138 -3.24 -9.73 -18.76
C ASP A 138 -4.31 -10.27 -17.80
N GLU A 139 -4.27 -11.57 -17.52
CA GLU A 139 -5.14 -12.23 -16.55
C GLU A 139 -4.89 -11.68 -15.14
N MET A 140 -3.63 -11.65 -14.70
CA MET A 140 -3.26 -11.15 -13.37
C MET A 140 -3.55 -9.66 -13.22
N ILE A 141 -3.48 -8.88 -14.29
CA ILE A 141 -3.88 -7.47 -14.28
C ILE A 141 -5.39 -7.34 -14.07
N LYS A 142 -6.20 -8.18 -14.74
CA LYS A 142 -7.66 -8.21 -14.54
C LYS A 142 -8.02 -8.63 -13.12
N ASP A 143 -7.37 -9.65 -12.59
CA ASP A 143 -7.56 -10.13 -11.21
C ASP A 143 -7.18 -9.05 -10.21
N LYS A 144 -6.05 -8.37 -10.40
CA LYS A 144 -5.66 -7.22 -9.57
C LYS A 144 -6.74 -6.14 -9.55
N LYS A 145 -7.30 -5.78 -10.70
CA LYS A 145 -8.38 -4.77 -10.82
C LYS A 145 -9.63 -5.21 -10.06
N LYS A 146 -10.04 -6.49 -10.21
CA LYS A 146 -11.21 -7.07 -9.54
C LYS A 146 -11.04 -7.06 -8.02
N LEU A 147 -9.94 -7.64 -7.52
CA LEU A 147 -9.63 -7.73 -6.10
C LEU A 147 -9.51 -6.33 -5.45
N ARG A 148 -8.88 -5.40 -6.15
CA ARG A 148 -8.78 -4.00 -5.72
C ARG A 148 -10.15 -3.34 -5.60
N SER A 149 -11.04 -3.52 -6.58
CA SER A 149 -12.38 -2.95 -6.56
C SER A 149 -13.19 -3.49 -5.38
N ALA A 150 -13.17 -4.79 -5.15
CA ALA A 150 -13.83 -5.43 -4.01
C ALA A 150 -13.32 -4.85 -2.67
N ARG A 151 -11.99 -4.74 -2.53
CA ARG A 151 -11.35 -4.17 -1.34
C ARG A 151 -11.72 -2.72 -1.09
N MET A 152 -11.79 -1.89 -2.14
CA MET A 152 -12.18 -0.48 -2.00
C MET A 152 -13.66 -0.30 -1.69
N ASN A 153 -14.53 -1.17 -2.16
CA ASN A 153 -15.94 -1.17 -1.77
C ASN A 153 -16.09 -1.47 -0.28
N MET A 154 -15.46 -2.53 0.20
CA MET A 154 -15.45 -2.87 1.63
C MET A 154 -14.87 -1.75 2.50
N TYR A 155 -13.81 -1.08 2.05
CA TYR A 155 -13.24 0.08 2.75
C TYR A 155 -14.26 1.21 2.90
N ARG A 156 -15.00 1.53 1.82
CA ARG A 156 -16.03 2.58 1.86
C ARG A 156 -17.18 2.24 2.79
N ASP A 157 -17.59 0.97 2.81
CA ASP A 157 -18.66 0.52 3.70
C ASP A 157 -18.25 0.59 5.16
N LEU A 158 -17.04 0.16 5.50
CA LEU A 158 -16.49 0.34 6.86
C LEU A 158 -16.41 1.81 7.29
N LYS A 159 -16.10 2.71 6.36
CA LYS A 159 -16.05 4.14 6.68
C LYS A 159 -17.43 4.74 6.95
N LYS A 160 -18.46 4.26 6.26
CA LYS A 160 -19.86 4.68 6.51
C LYS A 160 -20.38 4.18 7.86
N GLU A 161 -20.01 2.94 8.26
CA GLU A 161 -20.41 2.37 9.55
C GLU A 161 -19.74 3.09 10.75
N ALA A 162 -18.56 3.72 10.51
CA ALA A 162 -17.78 4.41 11.55
C ALA A 162 -18.07 5.92 11.66
N ALA A 163 -18.92 6.50 10.78
CA ALA A 163 -19.28 7.92 10.75
C ALA A 163 -20.60 8.18 11.46
#